data_9d4fcf8ecd945b2e2994f90b53d8ad8d
#
_entry.id   9d4fcf8ecd945b2e2994f90b53d8ad8d
#
_cell.length_a   1.000
_cell.length_b   1.000
_cell.length_c   1.000
_cell.angle_alpha   90.00
_cell.angle_beta   90.00
_cell.angle_gamma   90.00
#
_symmetry.space_group_name_H-M   'P 1'
#
loop_
_entity.id
_entity.type
_entity.pdbx_description
1 polymer ?
#
loop_
_entity_poly.entity_id
_entity_poly.type
_entity_poly.pdbx_seq_one_letter_code
_entity_poly.pdbx_strand_id
1 'polypeptide(L)'
;MSAILAIDTSTSRTSVALILDNTMLWSEFEDGATAHAEAVPRLVQRALAIDNEISQVIVGMGPGPYTGLRAGISFAQAFAWARKMS
;
A
#
# COMPACT_ATOMS: atom_id res chain seq x y z
N MET A 1 2.37 -16.81 -10.19
CA MET A 1 3.37 -15.81 -9.84
C MET A 1 2.79 -14.82 -8.86
N SER A 2 3.60 -14.30 -7.98
CA SER A 2 3.12 -13.44 -6.91
C SER A 2 3.56 -11.99 -7.13
N ALA A 3 2.73 -11.08 -6.66
CA ALA A 3 2.92 -9.66 -6.86
C ALA A 3 3.45 -8.97 -5.61
N ILE A 4 3.98 -7.79 -5.79
CA ILE A 4 4.39 -6.90 -4.69
C ILE A 4 3.34 -5.81 -4.55
N LEU A 5 2.87 -5.59 -3.33
CA LEU A 5 1.96 -4.51 -3.01
C LEU A 5 2.78 -3.35 -2.45
N ALA A 6 2.74 -2.21 -3.10
CA ALA A 6 3.48 -1.02 -2.69
C ALA A 6 2.52 0.04 -2.16
N ILE A 7 2.78 0.54 -0.96
CA ILE A 7 1.93 1.52 -0.29
C ILE A 7 2.78 2.74 0.06
N ASP A 8 2.29 3.92 -0.23
CA ASP A 8 2.99 5.16 0.11
C ASP A 8 2.01 6.17 0.70
N THR A 9 2.25 6.55 1.94
CA THR A 9 1.50 7.60 2.64
C THR A 9 2.43 8.69 3.15
N SER A 10 3.59 8.85 2.49
CA SER A 10 4.61 9.80 2.94
C SER A 10 4.32 11.25 2.58
N THR A 11 3.32 11.49 1.74
CA THR A 11 2.87 12.84 1.38
C THR A 11 1.38 12.98 1.67
N SER A 12 0.77 14.09 1.25
CA SER A 12 -0.68 14.24 1.37
C SER A 12 -1.47 13.29 0.47
N ARG A 13 -0.77 12.57 -0.41
CA ARG A 13 -1.36 11.61 -1.33
C ARG A 13 -1.18 10.21 -0.77
N THR A 14 -2.23 9.41 -0.81
CA THR A 14 -2.16 7.98 -0.54
C THR A 14 -2.04 7.25 -1.87
N SER A 15 -0.98 6.48 -2.06
CA SER A 15 -0.76 5.73 -3.29
C SER A 15 -0.65 4.25 -2.99
N VAL A 16 -1.22 3.43 -3.87
CA VAL A 16 -1.07 1.97 -3.82
C VAL A 16 -0.77 1.49 -5.23
N ALA A 17 0.19 0.60 -5.34
CA ALA A 17 0.57 0.02 -6.62
C ALA A 17 0.72 -1.49 -6.50
N LEU A 18 0.54 -2.17 -7.62
CA LEU A 18 0.71 -3.62 -7.72
C LEU A 18 1.78 -3.88 -8.78
N ILE A 19 2.83 -4.58 -8.39
CA ILE A 19 4.01 -4.80 -9.22
C ILE A 19 4.24 -6.29 -9.40
N LEU A 20 4.45 -6.71 -10.62
CA LEU A 20 4.75 -8.10 -10.96
C LEU A 20 5.89 -8.13 -11.97
N ASP A 21 6.96 -8.86 -11.67
CA ASP A 21 8.12 -9.00 -12.55
C ASP A 21 8.68 -7.65 -13.01
N ASN A 22 8.85 -6.73 -12.06
CA ASN A 22 9.34 -5.37 -12.28
C ASN A 22 8.46 -4.53 -13.19
N THR A 23 7.21 -4.94 -13.40
CA THR A 23 6.24 -4.21 -14.20
C THR A 23 5.09 -3.77 -13.30
N MET A 24 4.74 -2.49 -13.37
CA MET A 24 3.59 -1.98 -12.63
C MET A 24 2.32 -2.41 -13.35
N LEU A 25 1.57 -3.31 -12.74
CA LEU A 25 0.29 -3.78 -13.29
C LEU A 25 -0.82 -2.76 -13.08
N TRP A 26 -0.77 -2.02 -11.98
CA TRP A 26 -1.85 -1.15 -11.57
C TRP A 26 -1.33 -0.16 -10.54
N SER A 27 -1.84 1.06 -10.56
CA SER A 27 -1.63 2.00 -9.48
C SER A 27 -2.77 2.99 -9.43
N GLU A 28 -3.13 3.43 -8.22
CA GLU A 28 -4.09 4.48 -7.99
C GLU A 28 -3.66 5.30 -6.79
N PHE A 29 -4.20 6.51 -6.71
CA PHE A 29 -3.93 7.38 -5.57
C PHE A 29 -5.18 8.17 -5.21
N GLU A 30 -5.21 8.66 -3.98
CA GLU A 30 -6.19 9.61 -3.49
C GLU A 30 -5.46 10.74 -2.78
N ASP A 31 -5.91 11.97 -3.01
CA ASP A 31 -5.34 13.13 -2.35
C ASP A 31 -6.10 13.44 -1.07
N GLY A 32 -5.41 13.98 -0.08
CA GLY A 32 -6.01 14.38 1.18
C GLY A 32 -5.21 13.86 2.36
N ALA A 33 -4.53 14.76 3.09
CA ALA A 33 -3.63 14.37 4.15
C ALA A 33 -4.29 13.65 5.32
N THR A 34 -5.59 13.87 5.53
CA THR A 34 -6.29 13.30 6.68
C THR A 34 -7.01 12.00 6.36
N ALA A 35 -6.92 11.52 5.12
CA ALA A 35 -7.68 10.36 4.65
C ALA A 35 -6.85 9.09 4.49
N HIS A 36 -5.57 9.10 4.92
CA HIS A 36 -4.69 7.94 4.71
C HIS A 36 -5.26 6.65 5.30
N ALA A 37 -5.73 6.71 6.54
CA ALA A 37 -6.20 5.51 7.23
C ALA A 37 -7.41 4.87 6.56
N GLU A 38 -8.21 5.67 5.85
CA GLU A 38 -9.37 5.16 5.12
C GLU A 38 -9.04 4.80 3.68
N ALA A 39 -8.14 5.58 3.07
CA ALA A 39 -7.78 5.40 1.67
C ALA A 39 -6.97 4.14 1.43
N VAL A 40 -6.05 3.79 2.34
CA VAL A 40 -5.18 2.62 2.15
C VAL A 40 -6.00 1.33 2.00
N PRO A 41 -6.92 0.98 2.92
CA PRO A 41 -7.69 -0.26 2.75
C PRO A 41 -8.52 -0.26 1.47
N ARG A 42 -9.09 0.88 1.12
CA ARG A 42 -9.93 1.00 -0.08
C ARG A 42 -9.13 0.74 -1.34
N LEU A 43 -7.94 1.36 -1.44
CA LEU A 43 -7.08 1.17 -2.61
C LEU A 43 -6.50 -0.24 -2.64
N VAL A 44 -6.15 -0.81 -1.49
CA VAL A 44 -5.64 -2.18 -1.43
C VAL A 44 -6.70 -3.16 -1.90
N GLN A 45 -7.97 -2.96 -1.54
CA GLN A 45 -9.03 -3.83 -2.04
C GLN A 45 -9.11 -3.83 -3.56
N ARG A 46 -8.91 -2.68 -4.19
CA ARG A 46 -8.88 -2.58 -5.64
C ARG A 46 -7.69 -3.34 -6.24
N ALA A 47 -6.53 -3.23 -5.61
CA ALA A 47 -5.35 -3.96 -6.05
C ALA A 47 -5.58 -5.47 -5.97
N LEU A 48 -6.16 -5.95 -4.87
CA LEU A 48 -6.40 -7.38 -4.66
C LEU A 48 -7.44 -7.94 -5.62
N ALA A 49 -8.31 -7.10 -6.16
CA ALA A 49 -9.25 -7.53 -7.19
C ALA A 49 -8.53 -7.84 -8.51
N ILE A 50 -7.34 -7.28 -8.72
CA ILE A 50 -6.53 -7.54 -9.91
C ILE A 50 -5.66 -8.78 -9.70
N ASP A 51 -4.96 -8.85 -8.56
CA ASP A 51 -4.15 -10.02 -8.21
C ASP A 51 -4.10 -10.13 -6.69
N ASN A 52 -4.62 -11.21 -6.17
CA ASN A 52 -4.71 -11.45 -4.73
C ASN A 52 -3.51 -12.23 -4.19
N GLU A 53 -2.59 -12.63 -5.04
CA GLU A 53 -1.42 -13.41 -4.64
C GLU A 53 -0.25 -12.48 -4.39
N ILE A 54 -0.15 -12.01 -3.16
CA ILE A 54 0.84 -11.02 -2.75
C ILE A 54 1.98 -11.72 -2.01
N SER A 55 3.21 -11.53 -2.49
CA SER A 55 4.40 -12.12 -1.85
C SER A 55 5.11 -11.15 -0.92
N GLN A 56 4.91 -9.86 -1.11
CA GLN A 56 5.69 -8.86 -0.40
C GLN A 56 4.91 -7.55 -0.35
N VAL A 57 5.04 -6.84 0.77
CA VAL A 57 4.49 -5.49 0.91
C VAL A 57 5.66 -4.55 1.14
N ILE A 58 5.74 -3.49 0.36
CA ILE A 58 6.73 -2.43 0.58
C ILE A 58 6.01 -1.12 0.90
N VAL A 59 6.66 -0.30 1.71
CA VAL A 59 6.08 0.95 2.20
C VAL A 59 7.04 2.08 1.93
N GLY A 60 6.56 3.16 1.30
CA GLY A 60 7.34 4.36 1.11
C GLY A 60 7.56 5.06 2.46
N MET A 61 8.80 5.37 2.76
CA MET A 61 9.18 5.88 4.08
C MET A 61 9.38 7.38 4.16
N GLY A 62 9.26 8.07 3.08
CA GLY A 62 9.30 9.51 3.15
C GLY A 62 10.46 10.13 2.42
N PRO A 63 10.68 11.43 2.59
CA PRO A 63 10.20 12.28 3.68
C PRO A 63 8.73 12.62 3.59
N GLY A 64 8.08 12.79 4.73
CA GLY A 64 6.69 13.15 4.76
C GLY A 64 6.16 13.30 6.18
N PRO A 65 4.88 13.69 6.35
CA PRO A 65 4.30 13.85 7.68
C PRO A 65 4.36 12.52 8.43
N TYR A 66 4.78 12.58 9.67
CA TYR A 66 4.96 11.38 10.49
C TYR A 66 3.65 10.60 10.65
N THR A 67 2.53 11.31 10.80
CA THR A 67 1.23 10.67 10.95
C THR A 67 0.80 9.94 9.68
N GLY A 68 1.13 10.50 8.51
CA GLY A 68 0.87 9.83 7.24
C GLY A 68 1.65 8.55 7.10
N LEU A 69 2.94 8.57 7.46
CA LEU A 69 3.78 7.38 7.43
C LEU A 69 3.21 6.27 8.30
N ARG A 70 2.68 6.62 9.47
CA ARG A 70 2.09 5.63 10.38
C ARG A 70 0.95 4.85 9.74
N ALA A 71 0.10 5.51 8.98
CA ALA A 71 -1.04 4.84 8.37
C ALA A 71 -0.59 3.73 7.43
N GLY A 72 0.40 4.01 6.58
CA GLY A 72 0.93 3.00 5.65
C GLY A 72 1.65 1.88 6.37
N ILE A 73 2.50 2.21 7.34
CA ILE A 73 3.26 1.22 8.10
C ILE A 73 2.34 0.31 8.89
N SER A 74 1.38 0.88 9.60
CA SER A 74 0.43 0.10 10.41
C SER A 74 -0.39 -0.84 9.55
N PHE A 75 -0.87 -0.37 8.41
CA PHE A 75 -1.63 -1.22 7.51
C PHE A 75 -0.76 -2.36 6.98
N ALA A 76 0.46 -2.05 6.54
CA ALA A 76 1.36 -3.05 5.97
C ALA A 76 1.68 -4.14 6.99
N GLN A 77 1.93 -3.76 8.24
CA GLN A 77 2.22 -4.72 9.31
C GLN A 77 1.02 -5.63 9.56
N ALA A 78 -0.18 -5.06 9.68
CA ALA A 78 -1.39 -5.84 9.92
C ALA A 78 -1.69 -6.78 8.74
N PHE A 79 -1.53 -6.28 7.52
CA PHE A 79 -1.77 -7.06 6.31
C PHE A 79 -0.82 -8.25 6.23
N ALA A 80 0.47 -8.00 6.44
CA ALA A 80 1.48 -9.06 6.39
C ALA A 80 1.24 -10.10 7.48
N TRP A 81 0.90 -9.65 8.69
CA TRP A 81 0.62 -10.55 9.79
C TRP A 81 -0.60 -11.41 9.53
N ALA A 82 -1.67 -10.80 9.03
CA ALA A 82 -2.92 -11.53 8.73
C ALA A 82 -2.73 -12.58 7.64
N ARG A 83 -1.81 -12.35 6.71
CA ARG A 83 -1.50 -13.30 5.65
C ARG A 83 -0.29 -14.18 5.96
N LYS A 84 0.24 -14.08 7.16
CA LYS A 84 1.39 -14.87 7.62
C LYS A 84 2.61 -14.69 6.71
N MET A 85 2.83 -13.47 6.28
CA MET A 85 4.00 -13.10 5.50
C MET A 85 5.16 -12.77 6.44
N SER A 86 6.36 -13.00 5.99
CA SER A 86 7.56 -12.67 6.77
C SER A 86 8.07 -11.26 6.44
#